data_4591209bc776653c19b43ce022032880
#
_entry.id   4591209bc776653c19b43ce022032880
#
_cell.length_a   1.000
_cell.length_b   1.000
_cell.length_c   1.000
_cell.angle_alpha   90.00
_cell.angle_beta   90.00
_cell.angle_gamma   90.00
#
_symmetry.space_group_name_H-M   'P 1'
#
loop_
_entity.id
_entity.type
_entity.pdbx_description
1 polymer ?
#
loop_
_entity_poly.entity_id
_entity_poly.type
_entity_poly.pdbx_seq_one_letter_code
_entity_poly.pdbx_strand_id
1 'polypeptide(L)'
;MEEESKESIVLGTIKAGIKSFDRISKVANISTDELEKVLEKLESRTLILVIEKKGFLGIKIQINITEKGEKYLENQIQELKERWRQMIQLYKSEDRQNLQQYIGENKIFFKAMIFFRILDMKIFSMMFNMAELTLADYISPKDMPQDIDSEL
;
A
#
# COMPACT_ATOMS: atom_id res chain seq x y z
N MET A 1 -7.69 4.73 9.29
CA MET A 1 -7.80 3.97 8.04
C MET A 1 -6.79 4.36 7.00
N GLU A 2 -6.69 5.64 6.67
CA GLU A 2 -5.65 6.09 5.76
C GLU A 2 -4.25 5.85 6.32
N GLU A 3 -4.07 6.02 7.63
CA GLU A 3 -2.84 5.72 8.34
C GLU A 3 -2.48 4.24 8.28
N GLU A 4 -3.45 3.35 8.41
CA GLU A 4 -3.22 1.90 8.32
C GLU A 4 -2.71 1.50 6.95
N SER A 5 -3.21 2.16 5.91
CA SER A 5 -2.76 1.93 4.53
C SER A 5 -1.29 2.33 4.37
N LYS A 6 -0.90 3.47 4.92
CA LYS A 6 0.50 3.94 4.89
C LYS A 6 1.41 3.02 5.70
N GLU A 7 0.95 2.59 6.88
CA GLU A 7 1.69 1.63 7.71
C GLU A 7 1.96 0.33 6.97
N SER A 8 0.95 -0.19 6.28
CA SER A 8 1.08 -1.42 5.50
C SER A 8 2.09 -1.29 4.37
N ILE A 9 2.05 -0.17 3.65
CA ILE A 9 3.00 0.09 2.56
C ILE A 9 4.43 0.19 3.10
N VAL A 10 4.63 0.88 4.21
CA VAL A 10 5.94 1.00 4.84
C VAL A 10 6.45 -0.36 5.30
N LEU A 11 5.61 -1.15 5.97
CA LEU A 11 5.97 -2.50 6.39
C LEU A 11 6.32 -3.39 5.21
N GLY A 12 5.55 -3.30 4.12
CA GLY A 12 5.84 -4.07 2.90
C GLY A 12 7.17 -3.70 2.29
N THR A 13 7.51 -2.41 2.32
CA THR A 13 8.79 -1.91 1.81
C THR A 13 9.95 -2.47 2.64
N ILE A 14 9.81 -2.44 3.97
CA ILE A 14 10.83 -2.97 4.88
C ILE A 14 10.98 -4.48 4.69
N LYS A 15 9.88 -5.20 4.57
CA LYS A 15 9.91 -6.64 4.35
C LYS A 15 10.59 -7.01 3.05
N ALA A 16 10.48 -6.17 2.03
CA ALA A 16 11.14 -6.39 0.74
C ALA A 16 12.66 -6.20 0.81
N GLY A 17 13.20 -5.80 1.95
CA GLY A 17 14.64 -5.65 2.16
C GLY A 17 15.16 -4.23 2.11
N ILE A 18 14.27 -3.24 1.96
CA ILE A 18 14.64 -1.84 1.96
C ILE A 18 14.65 -1.35 3.41
N LYS A 19 15.83 -1.01 3.93
CA LYS A 19 16.02 -0.79 5.35
C LYS A 19 16.49 0.60 5.73
N SER A 20 16.81 1.46 4.76
CA SER A 20 17.24 2.83 5.02
C SER A 20 16.07 3.79 4.93
N PHE A 21 16.07 4.81 5.78
CA PHE A 21 15.01 5.80 5.87
C PHE A 21 14.72 6.46 4.51
N ASP A 22 15.78 6.93 3.83
CA ASP A 22 15.61 7.64 2.56
C ASP A 22 15.02 6.76 1.47
N ARG A 23 15.47 5.51 1.40
CA ARG A 23 14.96 4.59 0.37
C ARG A 23 13.53 4.16 0.67
N ILE A 24 13.18 3.98 1.93
CA ILE A 24 11.79 3.67 2.31
C ILE A 24 10.87 4.80 1.88
N SER A 25 11.26 6.04 2.15
CA SER A 25 10.49 7.22 1.76
C SER A 25 10.21 7.24 0.24
N LYS A 26 11.23 6.95 -0.55
CA LYS A 26 11.12 6.95 -2.02
C LYS A 26 10.25 5.80 -2.53
N VAL A 27 10.49 4.59 -2.07
CA VAL A 27 9.78 3.40 -2.54
C VAL A 27 8.31 3.45 -2.11
N ALA A 28 8.04 3.83 -0.87
CA ALA A 28 6.69 3.94 -0.34
C ALA A 28 5.95 5.19 -0.85
N ASN A 29 6.68 6.12 -1.47
CA ASN A 29 6.15 7.39 -1.95
C ASN A 29 5.45 8.17 -0.83
N ILE A 30 6.15 8.31 0.28
CA ILE A 30 5.71 9.01 1.48
C ILE A 30 6.74 10.07 1.82
N SER A 31 6.30 11.26 2.22
CA SER A 31 7.21 12.33 2.63
C SER A 31 8.02 11.90 3.85
N THR A 32 9.20 12.49 4.03
CA THR A 32 10.05 12.17 5.18
C THR A 32 9.37 12.47 6.51
N ASP A 33 8.59 13.55 6.58
CA ASP A 33 7.85 13.91 7.79
C ASP A 33 6.77 12.89 8.13
N GLU A 34 6.03 12.42 7.12
CA GLU A 34 5.02 11.38 7.32
C GLU A 34 5.66 10.05 7.68
N LEU A 35 6.77 9.71 7.03
CA LEU A 35 7.47 8.46 7.30
C LEU A 35 7.96 8.41 8.75
N GLU A 36 8.49 9.52 9.25
CA GLU A 36 8.95 9.59 10.64
C GLU A 36 7.82 9.25 11.60
N LYS A 37 6.64 9.81 11.39
CA LYS A 37 5.46 9.53 12.22
C LYS A 37 5.00 8.09 12.12
N VAL A 38 5.01 7.54 10.91
CA VAL A 38 4.63 6.14 10.69
C VAL A 38 5.60 5.20 11.40
N LEU A 39 6.90 5.46 11.25
CA LEU A 39 7.92 4.63 11.91
C LEU A 39 7.83 4.68 13.43
N GLU A 40 7.56 5.84 14.00
CA GLU A 40 7.36 5.97 15.45
C GLU A 40 6.21 5.09 15.93
N LYS A 41 5.09 5.11 15.21
CA LYS A 41 3.94 4.28 15.54
C LYS A 41 4.23 2.80 15.41
N LEU A 42 4.89 2.41 14.33
CA LEU A 42 5.24 1.02 14.10
C LEU A 42 6.20 0.51 15.18
N GLU A 43 7.18 1.32 15.55
CA GLU A 43 8.13 0.96 16.60
C GLU A 43 7.44 0.84 17.96
N SER A 44 6.55 1.79 18.30
CA SER A 44 5.82 1.77 19.57
C SER A 44 4.94 0.53 19.72
N ARG A 45 4.48 -0.03 18.61
CA ARG A 45 3.68 -1.25 18.57
C ARG A 45 4.51 -2.51 18.39
N THR A 46 5.83 -2.38 18.41
CA THR A 46 6.80 -3.47 18.21
C THR A 46 6.64 -4.19 16.88
N LEU A 47 6.17 -3.51 15.87
CA LEU A 47 6.05 -4.06 14.51
C LEU A 47 7.34 -3.94 13.73
N ILE A 48 8.21 -3.01 14.13
CA ILE A 48 9.56 -2.84 13.59
C ILE A 48 10.56 -2.67 14.71
N LEU A 49 11.83 -2.91 14.40
CA LEU A 49 12.97 -2.60 15.25
C LEU A 49 13.89 -1.64 14.51
N VAL A 50 14.30 -0.60 15.20
CA VAL A 50 15.28 0.35 14.67
C VAL A 50 16.62 0.00 15.34
N ILE A 51 17.58 -0.43 14.54
CA ILE A 51 18.87 -0.93 15.01
C ILE A 51 19.96 0.04 14.59
N GLU A 52 20.78 0.48 15.56
CA GLU A 52 21.98 1.26 15.30
C GLU A 52 23.15 0.31 15.16
N LYS A 53 23.85 0.37 14.03
CA LYS A 53 25.08 -0.37 13.82
C LYS A 53 26.25 0.61 13.77
N LYS A 54 27.19 0.46 14.68
CA LYS A 54 28.44 1.22 14.67
C LYS A 54 29.39 0.54 13.71
N GLY A 55 29.72 1.23 12.61
CA GLY A 55 30.68 0.73 11.65
C GLY A 55 31.89 1.62 11.57
N PHE A 56 32.82 1.25 10.69
CA PHE A 56 34.07 1.96 10.47
C PHE A 56 33.87 3.40 10.00
N LEU A 57 32.73 3.64 9.31
CA LEU A 57 32.38 4.94 8.71
C LEU A 57 31.32 5.70 9.50
N GLY A 58 31.03 5.28 10.73
CA GLY A 58 30.04 5.94 11.58
C GLY A 58 28.86 5.04 11.94
N ILE A 59 27.77 5.67 12.38
CA ILE A 59 26.57 4.96 12.83
C ILE A 59 25.63 4.78 11.64
N LYS A 60 25.21 3.53 11.37
CA LYS A 60 24.17 3.22 10.42
C LYS A 60 22.90 2.84 11.15
N ILE A 61 21.78 3.44 10.74
CA ILE A 61 20.47 3.08 11.26
C ILE A 61 19.85 2.10 10.29
N GLN A 62 19.43 0.94 10.81
CA GLN A 62 18.79 -0.10 10.03
C GLN A 62 17.41 -0.39 10.61
N ILE A 63 16.41 -0.46 9.74
CA ILE A 63 15.01 -0.70 10.14
C ILE A 63 14.63 -2.09 9.68
N ASN A 64 14.20 -2.93 10.63
CA ASN A 64 13.80 -4.31 10.36
C ASN A 64 12.38 -4.57 10.82
N ILE A 65 11.66 -5.41 10.08
CA ILE A 65 10.33 -5.85 10.49
C ILE A 65 10.47 -6.97 11.52
N THR A 66 9.59 -6.96 12.53
CA THR A 66 9.54 -8.01 13.54
C THR A 66 8.61 -9.13 13.08
N GLU A 67 8.62 -10.27 13.78
CA GLU A 67 7.67 -11.35 13.53
C GLU A 67 6.24 -10.87 13.71
N LYS A 68 5.98 -10.06 14.74
CA LYS A 68 4.68 -9.44 14.97
C LYS A 68 4.28 -8.52 13.82
N GLY A 69 5.26 -7.77 13.29
CA GLY A 69 5.05 -6.91 12.13
C GLY A 69 4.70 -7.68 10.88
N GLU A 70 5.34 -8.83 10.67
CA GLU A 70 5.02 -9.69 9.53
C GLU A 70 3.60 -10.24 9.59
N LYS A 71 3.16 -10.67 10.77
CA LYS A 71 1.79 -11.14 10.97
C LYS A 71 0.77 -10.03 10.74
N TYR A 72 1.06 -8.85 11.27
CA TYR A 72 0.20 -7.69 11.04
C TYR A 72 0.07 -7.38 9.55
N LEU A 73 1.19 -7.38 8.84
CA LEU A 73 1.21 -7.12 7.41
C LEU A 73 0.42 -8.17 6.63
N GLU A 74 0.58 -9.46 6.95
CA GLU A 74 -0.17 -10.54 6.32
C GLU A 74 -1.67 -10.33 6.48
N ASN A 75 -2.12 -9.96 7.68
CA ASN A 75 -3.54 -9.70 7.93
C ASN A 75 -4.04 -8.51 7.12
N GLN A 76 -3.25 -7.45 7.03
CA GLN A 76 -3.61 -6.28 6.23
C GLN A 76 -3.74 -6.62 4.75
N ILE A 77 -2.82 -7.42 4.23
CA ILE A 77 -2.86 -7.86 2.83
C ILE A 77 -4.10 -8.71 2.57
N GLN A 78 -4.45 -9.62 3.50
CA GLN A 78 -5.65 -10.45 3.35
C GLN A 78 -6.93 -9.60 3.33
N GLU A 79 -7.00 -8.57 4.14
CA GLU A 79 -8.13 -7.64 4.12
C GLU A 79 -8.23 -6.89 2.79
N LEU A 80 -7.09 -6.45 2.23
CA LEU A 80 -7.07 -5.79 0.93
C LEU A 80 -7.52 -6.74 -0.18
N LYS A 81 -7.09 -7.99 -0.13
CA LYS A 81 -7.52 -9.02 -1.09
C LYS A 81 -9.02 -9.27 -1.01
N GLU A 82 -9.57 -9.26 0.20
CA GLU A 82 -11.02 -9.44 0.39
C GLU A 82 -11.80 -8.28 -0.21
N ARG A 83 -11.32 -7.04 -0.04
CA ARG A 83 -11.95 -5.87 -0.66
C ARG A 83 -11.94 -5.96 -2.18
N TRP A 84 -10.84 -6.42 -2.75
CA TRP A 84 -10.76 -6.63 -4.20
C TRP A 84 -11.74 -7.72 -4.66
N ARG A 85 -11.84 -8.80 -3.91
CA ARG A 85 -12.77 -9.89 -4.21
C ARG A 85 -14.22 -9.41 -4.23
N GLN A 86 -14.59 -8.56 -3.26
CA GLN A 86 -15.92 -7.97 -3.22
C GLN A 86 -16.20 -7.09 -4.43
N MET A 87 -15.21 -6.30 -4.84
CA MET A 87 -15.34 -5.46 -6.03
C MET A 87 -15.57 -6.31 -7.29
N ILE A 88 -14.81 -7.40 -7.43
CA ILE A 88 -14.98 -8.32 -8.55
C ILE A 88 -16.39 -8.91 -8.57
N GLN A 89 -16.91 -9.30 -7.41
CA GLN A 89 -18.27 -9.86 -7.33
C GLN A 89 -19.32 -8.86 -7.79
N LEU A 90 -19.23 -7.62 -7.34
CA LEU A 90 -20.15 -6.57 -7.74
C LEU A 90 -20.05 -6.28 -9.24
N TYR A 91 -18.85 -6.31 -9.78
CA TYR A 91 -18.62 -6.14 -11.20
C TYR A 91 -19.25 -7.27 -12.02
N LYS A 92 -19.00 -8.53 -11.60
CA LYS A 92 -19.54 -9.72 -12.28
C LYS A 92 -21.06 -9.79 -12.23
N SER A 93 -21.66 -9.33 -11.14
CA SER A 93 -23.12 -9.31 -11.01
C SER A 93 -23.77 -8.09 -11.68
N GLU A 94 -22.97 -7.25 -12.29
CA GLU A 94 -23.43 -6.03 -12.99
C GLU A 94 -24.23 -5.09 -12.09
N ASP A 95 -23.88 -5.06 -10.80
CA ASP A 95 -24.52 -4.21 -9.81
C ASP A 95 -23.82 -2.85 -9.78
N ARG A 96 -24.15 -2.01 -10.77
CA ARG A 96 -23.50 -0.72 -10.96
C ARG A 96 -23.59 0.18 -9.73
N GLN A 97 -24.77 0.30 -9.16
CA GLN A 97 -25.01 1.22 -8.04
C GLN A 97 -24.18 0.84 -6.81
N ASN A 98 -24.20 -0.43 -6.45
CA ASN A 98 -23.41 -0.91 -5.32
C ASN A 98 -21.91 -0.88 -5.60
N LEU A 99 -21.51 -1.11 -6.87
CA LEU A 99 -20.12 -0.99 -7.25
C LEU A 99 -19.62 0.45 -7.12
N GLN A 100 -20.40 1.43 -7.57
CA GLN A 100 -20.06 2.85 -7.40
C GLN A 100 -19.85 3.20 -5.93
N GLN A 101 -20.77 2.76 -5.09
CA GLN A 101 -20.70 3.02 -3.67
C GLN A 101 -19.47 2.36 -3.03
N TYR A 102 -19.22 1.09 -3.38
CA TYR A 102 -18.11 0.34 -2.84
C TYR A 102 -16.77 0.93 -3.24
N ILE A 103 -16.63 1.36 -4.50
CA ILE A 103 -15.43 2.05 -4.98
C ILE A 103 -15.19 3.32 -4.16
N GLY A 104 -16.22 4.12 -3.95
CA GLY A 104 -16.10 5.34 -3.16
C GLY A 104 -15.68 5.09 -1.73
N GLU A 105 -16.27 4.08 -1.09
CA GLU A 105 -15.97 3.72 0.30
C GLU A 105 -14.55 3.17 0.46
N ASN A 106 -13.99 2.58 -0.57
CA ASN A 106 -12.68 1.92 -0.51
C ASN A 106 -11.56 2.73 -1.17
N LYS A 107 -11.83 3.97 -1.55
CA LYS A 107 -10.86 4.84 -2.20
C LYS A 107 -9.51 4.89 -1.47
N ILE A 108 -9.54 5.00 -0.15
CA ILE A 108 -8.33 5.13 0.69
C ILE A 108 -7.42 3.91 0.64
N PHE A 109 -7.93 2.76 0.19
CA PHE A 109 -7.15 1.51 0.14
C PHE A 109 -6.51 1.26 -1.22
N PHE A 110 -6.87 2.01 -2.25
CA PHE A 110 -6.41 1.72 -3.61
C PHE A 110 -4.90 1.84 -3.77
N LYS A 111 -4.28 2.84 -3.13
CA LYS A 111 -2.84 3.01 -3.18
C LYS A 111 -2.12 1.75 -2.66
N ALA A 112 -2.56 1.22 -1.52
CA ALA A 112 -1.99 0.00 -0.95
C ALA A 112 -2.26 -1.21 -1.83
N MET A 113 -3.48 -1.33 -2.39
CA MET A 113 -3.83 -2.43 -3.26
C MET A 113 -2.97 -2.43 -4.53
N ILE A 114 -2.66 -1.26 -5.06
CA ILE A 114 -1.75 -1.12 -6.20
C ILE A 114 -0.32 -1.48 -5.79
N PHE A 115 0.13 -0.97 -4.66
CA PHE A 115 1.48 -1.23 -4.15
C PHE A 115 1.74 -2.73 -4.00
N PHE A 116 0.79 -3.47 -3.43
CA PHE A 116 0.90 -4.91 -3.21
C PHE A 116 0.51 -5.74 -4.44
N ARG A 117 0.18 -5.09 -5.55
CA ARG A 117 -0.20 -5.76 -6.81
C ARG A 117 -1.40 -6.69 -6.65
N ILE A 118 -2.35 -6.28 -5.82
CA ILE A 118 -3.59 -7.02 -5.60
C ILE A 118 -4.59 -6.77 -6.72
N LEU A 119 -4.62 -5.52 -7.23
CA LEU A 119 -5.50 -5.14 -8.32
C LEU A 119 -5.00 -5.66 -9.66
N ASP A 120 -5.91 -6.23 -10.44
CA ASP A 120 -5.70 -6.38 -11.87
C ASP A 120 -6.12 -5.04 -12.50
N MET A 121 -5.16 -4.28 -13.02
CA MET A 121 -5.43 -2.94 -13.53
C MET A 121 -6.38 -2.91 -14.71
N LYS A 122 -6.37 -3.95 -15.53
CA LYS A 122 -7.26 -4.06 -16.67
C LYS A 122 -8.71 -4.21 -16.20
N ILE A 123 -8.93 -5.13 -15.27
CA ILE A 123 -10.26 -5.35 -14.69
C ILE A 123 -10.70 -4.11 -13.92
N PHE A 124 -9.78 -3.50 -13.18
CA PHE A 124 -10.06 -2.29 -12.40
C PHE A 124 -10.56 -1.14 -13.29
N SER A 125 -9.90 -0.92 -14.44
CA SER A 125 -10.34 0.08 -15.42
C SER A 125 -11.72 -0.24 -15.97
N MET A 126 -12.01 -1.52 -16.24
CA MET A 126 -13.33 -1.95 -16.71
C MET A 126 -14.40 -1.73 -15.67
N MET A 127 -14.08 -1.91 -14.38
CA MET A 127 -15.02 -1.62 -13.30
C MET A 127 -15.39 -0.14 -13.26
N PHE A 128 -14.41 0.75 -13.44
CA PHE A 128 -14.66 2.19 -13.47
C PHE A 128 -15.54 2.58 -14.65
N ASN A 129 -15.31 1.98 -15.81
CA ASN A 129 -16.17 2.23 -16.98
C ASN A 129 -17.60 1.78 -16.70
N MET A 130 -17.79 0.60 -16.14
CA MET A 130 -19.14 0.10 -15.81
C MET A 130 -19.83 0.98 -14.77
N ALA A 131 -19.06 1.43 -13.78
CA ALA A 131 -19.58 2.28 -12.71
C ALA A 131 -19.77 3.74 -13.16
N GLU A 132 -19.35 4.09 -14.37
CA GLU A 132 -19.38 5.46 -14.90
C GLU A 132 -18.57 6.43 -14.03
N LEU A 133 -17.43 5.96 -13.54
CA LEU A 133 -16.51 6.75 -12.73
C LEU A 133 -15.20 6.98 -13.50
N THR A 134 -14.55 8.09 -13.19
CA THR A 134 -13.26 8.44 -13.78
C THR A 134 -12.12 8.01 -12.87
N LEU A 135 -11.23 7.16 -13.37
CA LEU A 135 -10.12 6.60 -12.60
C LEU A 135 -9.25 7.69 -11.97
N ALA A 136 -8.98 8.76 -12.72
CA ALA A 136 -8.13 9.86 -12.25
C ALA A 136 -8.69 10.59 -11.02
N ASP A 137 -10.00 10.50 -10.79
CA ASP A 137 -10.63 11.10 -9.60
C ASP A 137 -10.35 10.30 -8.32
N TYR A 138 -9.90 9.05 -8.47
CA TYR A 138 -9.70 8.12 -7.36
C TYR A 138 -8.26 7.76 -7.12
N ILE A 139 -7.42 7.83 -8.14
CA ILE A 139 -6.00 7.46 -8.05
C ILE A 139 -5.15 8.53 -8.70
N SER A 140 -4.15 9.02 -7.95
CA SER A 140 -3.18 9.96 -8.48
C SER A 140 -2.30 9.28 -9.54
N PRO A 141 -1.93 9.96 -10.63
CA PRO A 141 -1.02 9.38 -11.65
C PRO A 141 0.28 8.84 -11.06
N LYS A 142 0.81 9.46 -10.01
CA LYS A 142 2.04 9.01 -9.37
C LYS A 142 1.88 7.68 -8.64
N ASP A 143 0.66 7.30 -8.28
CA ASP A 143 0.37 6.05 -7.58
C ASP A 143 0.02 4.91 -8.55
N MET A 144 -0.10 5.21 -9.84
CA MET A 144 -0.36 4.21 -10.87
C MET A 144 0.87 3.34 -11.09
N PRO A 145 0.68 2.03 -11.38
CA PRO A 145 1.81 1.15 -11.67
C PRO A 145 2.55 1.64 -12.92
N GLN A 146 3.86 1.82 -12.80
CA GLN A 146 4.68 2.28 -13.93
C GLN A 146 5.10 1.14 -14.85
N ASP A 147 4.99 -0.08 -14.39
CA ASP A 147 5.38 -1.28 -15.14
C ASP A 147 4.50 -1.54 -16.37
N ILE A 148 3.31 -0.96 -16.41
CA ILE A 148 2.38 -1.13 -17.53
C ILE A 148 2.97 -0.57 -18.82
N ASP A 149 3.65 0.56 -18.75
CA ASP A 149 4.24 1.23 -19.90
C ASP A 149 5.46 0.49 -20.45
N SER A 150 6.18 -0.25 -19.60
CA SER A 150 7.36 -0.98 -20.01
C SER A 150 7.05 -2.32 -20.68
N GLU A 151 5.83 -2.81 -20.56
CA GLU A 151 5.39 -4.04 -21.22
C GLU A 151 4.81 -3.80 -22.60
N LEU A 152 4.63 -2.57 -22.95
CA LEU A 152 4.15 -2.18 -24.27
C LEU A 152 5.30 -1.92 -25.22
#